data_76ebaa8024794609ed2e4cea9e9b2dd6
#
_entry.id   76ebaa8024794609ed2e4cea9e9b2dd6
#
_cell.length_a   1.000
_cell.length_b   1.000
_cell.length_c   1.000
_cell.angle_alpha   90.00
_cell.angle_beta   90.00
_cell.angle_gamma   90.00
#
_symmetry.space_group_name_H-M   'P 1'
#
loop_
_entity.id
_entity.type
_entity.pdbx_description
1 polymer ?
#
loop_
_entity_poly.entity_id
_entity_poly.type
_entity_poly.pdbx_seq_one_letter_code
_entity_poly.pdbx_strand_id
1 'polypeptide(L)'
;RTIAGGALALGIAGMSKYLSAVAAPFLMGRGSGVKHLAVFVPLLLFVPYLDAGWGIFGSLAEFGAAMHYNDSIAAVFRECLGPAALPALGSLLFLCLAWVFLSVDDALHSAYLAVGCVLLFLPTLHPWYLVLIAPFLCVFPSRAWLYLQAAVLFTFPVMAGDMRTGLFQEIPWLKLPEYLPFYGLLVWGIVRQGYLVRERWFAPPGSISVVIPVFNEAAHIERCLSTIPVGAPVCEVIVADGGSTDESVGIALSKGVSVIHSEKGRGIQIAAAAQAAKGDVLLIMHADSMLRVGAAERIIRALSAAPDAAGGCFGMAFEGGGISTRWIAWLNNLRAMVTGIAFGDQAQFVRAEALHRIGGVPALMLMEDVELSLRLKRFGRAVYLKNGATVSGRRWQHGSFMRNFLMVVGLFFRYLLKRRLGLNPDERGYYRKYYGSNS
;
A
#
# COMPACT_ATOMS: atom_id res chain seq x y z
N ARG A 1 1.82 28.04 11.74
CA ARG A 1 0.58 28.30 10.97
C ARG A 1 -0.53 27.45 11.57
N THR A 2 -1.70 28.02 11.80
CA THR A 2 -2.83 27.33 12.45
C THR A 2 -3.48 26.32 11.50
N ILE A 3 -3.98 25.19 12.03
CA ILE A 3 -4.70 24.16 11.26
C ILE A 3 -5.90 24.79 10.52
N ALA A 4 -6.63 25.68 11.18
CA ALA A 4 -7.77 26.39 10.59
C ALA A 4 -7.35 27.27 9.39
N GLY A 5 -6.23 27.97 9.47
CA GLY A 5 -5.70 28.77 8.35
C GLY A 5 -5.30 27.92 7.15
N GLY A 6 -4.72 26.73 7.39
CA GLY A 6 -4.41 25.78 6.33
C GLY A 6 -5.68 25.20 5.67
N ALA A 7 -6.69 24.84 6.47
CA ALA A 7 -7.97 24.33 5.97
C ALA A 7 -8.73 25.39 5.15
N LEU A 8 -8.73 26.65 5.62
CA LEU A 8 -9.33 27.77 4.88
C LEU A 8 -8.62 27.98 3.53
N ALA A 9 -7.30 27.97 3.50
CA ALA A 9 -6.52 28.11 2.27
C ALA A 9 -6.83 26.97 1.26
N LEU A 10 -7.00 25.74 1.74
CA LEU A 10 -7.42 24.61 0.90
C LEU A 10 -8.84 24.80 0.35
N GLY A 11 -9.75 25.33 1.16
CA GLY A 11 -11.10 25.66 0.71
C GLY A 11 -11.09 26.72 -0.39
N ILE A 12 -10.33 27.80 -0.23
CA ILE A 12 -10.17 28.85 -1.24
C ILE A 12 -9.56 28.27 -2.54
N ALA A 13 -8.52 27.44 -2.42
CA ALA A 13 -7.93 26.77 -3.57
C ALA A 13 -8.93 25.88 -4.31
N GLY A 14 -9.79 25.14 -3.57
CA GLY A 14 -10.86 24.33 -4.13
C GLY A 14 -11.91 25.14 -4.88
N MET A 15 -12.22 26.33 -4.39
CA MET A 15 -13.15 27.27 -5.04
C MET A 15 -12.57 27.88 -6.31
N SER A 16 -11.27 28.16 -6.34
CA SER A 16 -10.61 28.72 -7.53
C SER A 16 -10.41 27.65 -8.62
N LYS A 17 -10.23 26.39 -8.25
CA LYS A 17 -10.06 25.27 -9.18
C LYS A 17 -10.52 23.95 -8.51
N TYR A 18 -11.66 23.42 -8.90
CA TYR A 18 -12.30 22.25 -8.27
C TYR A 18 -11.35 21.04 -8.12
N LEU A 19 -10.45 20.85 -9.07
CA LEU A 19 -9.46 19.76 -9.03
C LEU A 19 -8.52 19.85 -7.82
N SER A 20 -8.22 21.06 -7.32
CA SER A 20 -7.38 21.21 -6.12
C SER A 20 -8.09 20.78 -4.83
N ALA A 21 -9.43 20.77 -4.83
CA ALA A 21 -10.22 20.31 -3.68
C ALA A 21 -10.01 18.82 -3.38
N VAL A 22 -9.62 18.04 -4.39
CA VAL A 22 -9.29 16.60 -4.21
C VAL A 22 -8.16 16.39 -3.21
N ALA A 23 -7.21 17.29 -3.11
CA ALA A 23 -6.10 17.17 -2.15
C ALA A 23 -6.54 17.41 -0.70
N ALA A 24 -7.65 18.11 -0.46
CA ALA A 24 -8.07 18.53 0.87
C ALA A 24 -8.27 17.38 1.88
N PRO A 25 -9.01 16.29 1.59
CA PRO A 25 -9.19 15.18 2.53
C PRO A 25 -7.87 14.48 2.89
N PHE A 26 -6.88 14.54 2.01
CA PHE A 26 -5.58 13.89 2.18
C PHE A 26 -4.62 14.75 2.98
N LEU A 27 -4.67 16.07 2.82
CA LEU A 27 -3.85 17.04 3.56
C LEU A 27 -4.37 17.29 4.96
N MET A 28 -5.64 17.05 5.22
CA MET A 28 -6.21 17.14 6.56
C MET A 28 -5.73 15.95 7.41
N GLY A 29 -4.89 16.25 8.40
CA GLY A 29 -4.29 15.24 9.30
C GLY A 29 -5.30 14.58 10.23
N ARG A 30 -4.87 13.49 10.87
CA ARG A 30 -5.67 12.76 11.88
C ARG A 30 -5.94 13.64 13.12
N GLY A 31 -7.15 13.58 13.63
CA GLY A 31 -7.46 14.02 15.00
C GLY A 31 -7.63 15.52 15.24
N SER A 32 -7.84 16.33 14.23
CA SER A 32 -7.90 17.79 14.36
C SER A 32 -9.29 18.38 14.57
N GLY A 33 -10.30 17.56 14.64
CA GLY A 33 -11.66 17.96 15.05
C GLY A 33 -12.26 19.13 14.23
N VAL A 34 -13.04 19.98 14.90
CA VAL A 34 -13.81 21.08 14.31
C VAL A 34 -12.97 22.08 13.47
N LYS A 35 -11.67 22.21 13.74
CA LYS A 35 -10.80 23.13 12.99
C LYS A 35 -10.66 22.83 11.51
N HIS A 36 -10.87 21.57 11.11
CA HIS A 36 -10.88 21.18 9.69
C HIS A 36 -12.14 21.63 8.96
N LEU A 37 -13.25 21.88 9.66
CA LEU A 37 -14.45 22.41 9.05
C LEU A 37 -14.22 23.77 8.38
N ALA A 38 -13.13 24.47 8.73
CA ALA A 38 -12.75 25.71 8.05
C ALA A 38 -12.52 25.53 6.54
N VAL A 39 -12.30 24.30 6.03
CA VAL A 39 -12.23 24.02 4.59
C VAL A 39 -13.53 24.31 3.86
N PHE A 40 -14.66 24.23 4.56
CA PHE A 40 -15.99 24.50 4.00
C PHE A 40 -16.40 25.97 4.07
N VAL A 41 -15.68 26.81 4.82
CA VAL A 41 -16.02 28.25 4.95
C VAL A 41 -16.12 28.95 3.59
N PRO A 42 -15.24 28.72 2.61
CA PRO A 42 -15.38 29.33 1.28
C PRO A 42 -16.65 28.95 0.52
N LEU A 43 -17.29 27.82 0.87
CA LEU A 43 -18.60 27.47 0.26
C LEU A 43 -19.70 28.49 0.56
N LEU A 44 -19.52 29.33 1.60
CA LEU A 44 -20.42 30.44 1.87
C LEU A 44 -20.48 31.45 0.70
N LEU A 45 -19.48 31.48 -0.17
CA LEU A 45 -19.48 32.29 -1.38
C LEU A 45 -20.54 31.83 -2.40
N PHE A 46 -21.07 30.61 -2.28
CA PHE A 46 -22.17 30.11 -3.09
C PHE A 46 -23.57 30.50 -2.55
N VAL A 47 -23.64 31.02 -1.32
CA VAL A 47 -24.94 31.39 -0.71
C VAL A 47 -25.78 32.31 -1.60
N PRO A 48 -25.23 33.35 -2.28
CA PRO A 48 -25.98 34.19 -3.19
C PRO A 48 -26.55 33.46 -4.43
N TYR A 49 -26.10 32.24 -4.71
CA TYR A 49 -26.46 31.46 -5.88
C TYR A 49 -27.24 30.19 -5.54
N LEU A 50 -27.74 30.06 -4.31
CA LEU A 50 -28.45 28.85 -3.86
C LEU A 50 -29.79 28.65 -4.62
N ASP A 51 -30.38 29.71 -5.12
CA ASP A 51 -31.57 29.69 -5.94
C ASP A 51 -31.38 28.94 -7.27
N ALA A 52 -30.14 28.91 -7.80
CA ALA A 52 -29.81 28.15 -8.99
C ALA A 52 -29.75 26.62 -8.73
N GLY A 53 -29.79 26.17 -7.47
CA GLY A 53 -29.74 24.76 -7.10
C GLY A 53 -28.55 24.04 -7.73
N TRP A 54 -28.79 22.87 -8.31
CA TRP A 54 -27.77 22.10 -9.03
C TRP A 54 -27.29 22.75 -10.33
N GLY A 55 -28.00 23.77 -10.85
CA GLY A 55 -27.58 24.55 -12.01
C GLY A 55 -26.22 25.25 -11.85
N ILE A 56 -25.79 25.49 -10.61
CA ILE A 56 -24.42 26.00 -10.30
C ILE A 56 -23.34 25.12 -10.95
N PHE A 57 -23.59 23.80 -11.07
CA PHE A 57 -22.65 22.82 -11.62
C PHE A 57 -22.99 22.42 -13.06
N GLY A 58 -23.99 23.07 -13.69
CA GLY A 58 -24.45 22.70 -15.03
C GLY A 58 -23.33 22.73 -16.07
N SER A 59 -22.61 23.85 -16.15
CA SER A 59 -21.49 24.00 -17.08
C SER A 59 -20.34 23.01 -16.80
N LEU A 60 -20.13 22.60 -15.56
CA LEU A 60 -19.13 21.59 -15.21
C LEU A 60 -19.55 20.20 -15.71
N ALA A 61 -20.84 19.87 -15.59
CA ALA A 61 -21.40 18.61 -16.08
C ALA A 61 -21.35 18.53 -17.62
N GLU A 62 -21.74 19.60 -18.30
CA GLU A 62 -21.65 19.72 -19.77
C GLU A 62 -20.21 19.63 -20.26
N PHE A 63 -19.29 20.35 -19.62
CA PHE A 63 -17.86 20.29 -19.93
C PHE A 63 -17.32 18.87 -19.77
N GLY A 64 -17.62 18.20 -18.65
CA GLY A 64 -17.16 16.83 -18.40
C GLY A 64 -17.74 15.79 -19.37
N ALA A 65 -18.95 16.03 -19.90
CA ALA A 65 -19.60 15.13 -20.87
C ALA A 65 -19.17 15.38 -22.32
N ALA A 66 -18.94 16.64 -22.70
CA ALA A 66 -18.71 17.04 -24.09
C ALA A 66 -17.22 17.19 -24.46
N MET A 67 -16.38 17.58 -23.50
CA MET A 67 -14.97 17.88 -23.77
C MET A 67 -14.08 16.67 -23.54
N HIS A 68 -13.50 16.18 -24.64
CA HIS A 68 -12.47 15.14 -24.62
C HIS A 68 -11.23 15.68 -25.29
N TYR A 69 -10.13 15.81 -24.54
CA TYR A 69 -8.88 16.32 -25.06
C TYR A 69 -7.69 15.72 -24.35
N ASN A 70 -6.79 15.16 -25.12
CA ASN A 70 -5.54 14.58 -24.62
C ASN A 70 -5.75 13.63 -23.42
N ASP A 71 -6.84 12.89 -23.45
CA ASP A 71 -7.14 11.86 -22.46
C ASP A 71 -6.37 10.56 -22.75
N SER A 72 -6.09 9.80 -21.70
CA SER A 72 -5.37 8.54 -21.82
C SER A 72 -6.24 7.35 -21.38
N ILE A 73 -6.39 7.13 -20.07
CA ILE A 73 -7.24 6.05 -19.53
C ILE A 73 -8.71 6.26 -19.93
N ALA A 74 -9.19 7.51 -19.90
CA ALA A 74 -10.57 7.83 -20.26
C ALA A 74 -10.87 7.49 -21.72
N ALA A 75 -9.92 7.71 -22.65
CA ALA A 75 -10.09 7.29 -24.04
C ALA A 75 -10.27 5.78 -24.18
N VAL A 76 -9.43 4.98 -23.50
CA VAL A 76 -9.52 3.52 -23.54
C VAL A 76 -10.88 3.05 -22.99
N PHE A 77 -11.34 3.63 -21.88
CA PHE A 77 -12.65 3.28 -21.31
C PHE A 77 -13.79 3.63 -22.25
N ARG A 78 -13.74 4.78 -22.91
CA ARG A 78 -14.75 5.22 -23.88
C ARG A 78 -14.84 4.27 -25.06
N GLU A 79 -13.71 3.87 -25.63
CA GLU A 79 -13.68 2.94 -26.75
C GLU A 79 -14.17 1.52 -26.38
N CYS A 80 -13.81 1.05 -25.16
CA CYS A 80 -14.15 -0.31 -24.73
C CYS A 80 -15.56 -0.44 -24.15
N LEU A 81 -16.08 0.59 -23.47
CA LEU A 81 -17.30 0.50 -22.67
C LEU A 81 -18.44 1.43 -23.14
N GLY A 82 -18.18 2.31 -24.12
CA GLY A 82 -19.19 3.22 -24.63
C GLY A 82 -19.86 4.04 -23.52
N PRO A 83 -21.21 4.02 -23.41
CA PRO A 83 -21.95 4.79 -22.39
C PRO A 83 -21.59 4.42 -20.93
N ALA A 84 -21.10 3.21 -20.69
CA ALA A 84 -20.70 2.78 -19.36
C ALA A 84 -19.29 3.28 -18.95
N ALA A 85 -18.57 3.95 -19.84
CA ALA A 85 -17.19 4.41 -19.58
C ALA A 85 -17.09 5.38 -18.41
N LEU A 86 -17.93 6.41 -18.38
CA LEU A 86 -17.87 7.46 -17.36
C LEU A 86 -18.17 6.94 -15.95
N PRO A 87 -19.25 6.17 -15.70
CA PRO A 87 -19.46 5.56 -14.37
C PRO A 87 -18.38 4.56 -13.99
N ALA A 88 -17.84 3.76 -14.92
CA ALA A 88 -16.76 2.83 -14.66
C ALA A 88 -15.46 3.57 -14.29
N LEU A 89 -15.12 4.62 -15.02
CA LEU A 89 -13.96 5.47 -14.77
C LEU A 89 -14.07 6.17 -13.41
N GLY A 90 -15.23 6.73 -13.08
CA GLY A 90 -15.50 7.35 -11.78
C GLY A 90 -15.40 6.34 -10.63
N SER A 91 -15.91 5.14 -10.81
CA SER A 91 -15.84 4.06 -9.82
C SER A 91 -14.37 3.64 -9.59
N LEU A 92 -13.59 3.48 -10.64
CA LEU A 92 -12.18 3.12 -10.53
C LEU A 92 -11.36 4.24 -9.87
N LEU A 93 -11.60 5.50 -10.25
CA LEU A 93 -10.97 6.65 -9.59
C LEU A 93 -11.32 6.69 -8.10
N PHE A 94 -12.59 6.49 -7.73
CA PHE A 94 -13.00 6.42 -6.33
C PHE A 94 -12.26 5.32 -5.56
N LEU A 95 -12.13 4.13 -6.15
CA LEU A 95 -11.39 3.03 -5.53
C LEU A 95 -9.90 3.36 -5.35
N CYS A 96 -9.27 4.00 -6.34
CA CYS A 96 -7.89 4.45 -6.25
C CYS A 96 -7.72 5.50 -5.14
N LEU A 97 -8.59 6.50 -5.06
CA LEU A 97 -8.55 7.53 -4.03
C LEU A 97 -8.80 6.95 -2.64
N ALA A 98 -9.79 6.05 -2.50
CA ALA A 98 -10.06 5.34 -1.26
C ALA A 98 -8.83 4.51 -0.82
N TRP A 99 -8.19 3.81 -1.75
CA TRP A 99 -6.96 3.07 -1.46
C TRP A 99 -5.84 4.00 -0.97
N VAL A 100 -5.56 5.09 -1.65
CA VAL A 100 -4.56 6.09 -1.23
C VAL A 100 -4.89 6.62 0.16
N PHE A 101 -6.15 7.00 0.40
CA PHE A 101 -6.62 7.51 1.69
C PHE A 101 -6.39 6.51 2.83
N LEU A 102 -6.63 5.22 2.61
CA LEU A 102 -6.54 4.18 3.62
C LEU A 102 -5.11 3.69 3.87
N SER A 103 -4.26 3.67 2.83
CA SER A 103 -2.95 2.99 2.88
C SER A 103 -1.75 3.91 3.00
N VAL A 104 -1.92 5.23 2.79
CA VAL A 104 -0.82 6.21 2.85
C VAL A 104 -1.00 7.14 4.04
N ASP A 105 -0.07 7.05 5.00
CA ASP A 105 -0.14 7.83 6.24
C ASP A 105 0.38 9.26 6.12
N ASP A 106 1.38 9.47 5.27
CA ASP A 106 1.95 10.78 5.04
C ASP A 106 0.97 11.65 4.24
N ALA A 107 0.58 12.78 4.83
CA ALA A 107 -0.45 13.65 4.27
C ALA A 107 -0.04 14.26 2.93
N LEU A 108 1.22 14.68 2.80
CA LEU A 108 1.71 15.30 1.57
C LEU A 108 1.85 14.28 0.45
N HIS A 109 2.36 13.08 0.78
CA HIS A 109 2.46 11.97 -0.17
C HIS A 109 1.10 11.46 -0.62
N SER A 110 0.12 11.35 0.30
CA SER A 110 -1.24 10.94 -0.07
C SER A 110 -1.92 11.96 -0.97
N ALA A 111 -1.73 13.26 -0.72
CA ALA A 111 -2.23 14.32 -1.60
C ALA A 111 -1.57 14.28 -2.99
N TYR A 112 -0.25 14.07 -3.06
CA TYR A 112 0.47 13.87 -4.32
C TYR A 112 -0.12 12.73 -5.15
N LEU A 113 -0.33 11.56 -4.53
CA LEU A 113 -0.90 10.40 -5.21
C LEU A 113 -2.36 10.64 -5.63
N ALA A 114 -3.15 11.31 -4.77
CA ALA A 114 -4.54 11.63 -5.08
C ALA A 114 -4.66 12.58 -6.29
N VAL A 115 -3.85 13.64 -6.33
CA VAL A 115 -3.78 14.55 -7.48
C VAL A 115 -3.33 13.81 -8.73
N GLY A 116 -2.31 12.95 -8.61
CA GLY A 116 -1.85 12.09 -9.70
C GLY A 116 -2.95 11.18 -10.24
N CYS A 117 -3.69 10.49 -9.38
CA CYS A 117 -4.83 9.66 -9.79
C CYS A 117 -5.86 10.49 -10.56
N VAL A 118 -6.26 11.64 -10.04
CA VAL A 118 -7.23 12.48 -10.73
C VAL A 118 -6.75 12.89 -12.12
N LEU A 119 -5.51 13.36 -12.25
CA LEU A 119 -4.95 13.75 -13.55
C LEU A 119 -4.93 12.60 -14.57
N LEU A 120 -4.68 11.36 -14.13
CA LEU A 120 -4.69 10.17 -14.99
C LEU A 120 -6.09 9.81 -15.50
N PHE A 121 -7.13 10.09 -14.71
CA PHE A 121 -8.50 9.71 -15.01
C PHE A 121 -9.33 10.84 -15.66
N LEU A 122 -8.74 12.04 -15.84
CA LEU A 122 -9.43 13.15 -16.47
C LEU A 122 -9.79 12.81 -17.94
N PRO A 123 -11.02 13.10 -18.37
CA PRO A 123 -11.42 13.01 -19.78
C PRO A 123 -10.79 14.13 -20.63
N THR A 124 -10.23 15.15 -19.99
CA THR A 124 -9.59 16.30 -20.62
C THR A 124 -8.36 16.68 -19.84
N LEU A 125 -7.17 16.52 -20.42
CA LEU A 125 -5.90 16.87 -19.81
C LEU A 125 -5.21 18.02 -20.55
N HIS A 126 -5.52 19.24 -20.18
CA HIS A 126 -4.78 20.40 -20.67
C HIS A 126 -3.40 20.54 -20.00
N PRO A 127 -2.39 21.12 -20.68
CA PRO A 127 -1.07 21.34 -20.11
C PRO A 127 -1.07 22.04 -18.76
N TRP A 128 -1.96 23.01 -18.56
CA TRP A 128 -2.05 23.77 -17.31
C TRP A 128 -2.65 22.96 -16.13
N TYR A 129 -3.26 21.79 -16.34
CA TYR A 129 -3.67 20.91 -15.25
C TYR A 129 -2.48 20.25 -14.58
N LEU A 130 -1.39 20.00 -15.31
CA LEU A 130 -0.17 19.42 -14.75
C LEU A 130 0.54 20.35 -13.75
N VAL A 131 0.20 21.65 -13.72
CA VAL A 131 0.67 22.58 -12.69
C VAL A 131 0.22 22.15 -11.30
N LEU A 132 -0.91 21.41 -11.18
CA LEU A 132 -1.40 20.92 -9.88
C LEU A 132 -0.46 19.90 -9.23
N ILE A 133 0.26 19.11 -10.03
CA ILE A 133 1.21 18.12 -9.49
C ILE A 133 2.62 18.69 -9.33
N ALA A 134 2.96 19.76 -10.04
CA ALA A 134 4.30 20.33 -10.05
C ALA A 134 4.90 20.66 -8.67
N PRO A 135 4.16 21.27 -7.71
CA PRO A 135 4.67 21.53 -6.37
C PRO A 135 5.08 20.26 -5.61
N PHE A 136 4.37 19.16 -5.84
CA PHE A 136 4.69 17.88 -5.21
C PHE A 136 5.98 17.28 -5.77
N LEU A 137 6.34 17.56 -7.02
CA LEU A 137 7.56 17.02 -7.63
C LEU A 137 8.84 17.60 -7.03
N CYS A 138 8.77 18.73 -6.33
CA CYS A 138 9.89 19.27 -5.56
C CYS A 138 10.20 18.39 -4.33
N VAL A 139 9.21 17.65 -3.81
CA VAL A 139 9.35 16.79 -2.63
C VAL A 139 9.39 15.31 -3.03
N PHE A 140 8.62 14.95 -4.04
CA PHE A 140 8.48 13.58 -4.56
C PHE A 140 8.86 13.53 -6.05
N PRO A 141 10.15 13.65 -6.40
CA PRO A 141 10.58 13.67 -7.80
C PRO A 141 10.18 12.38 -8.50
N SER A 142 9.43 12.51 -9.58
CA SER A 142 8.98 11.39 -10.42
C SER A 142 9.38 11.61 -11.86
N ARG A 143 10.18 10.68 -12.40
CA ARG A 143 10.60 10.73 -13.81
C ARG A 143 9.42 10.70 -14.76
N ALA A 144 8.36 9.93 -14.41
CA ALA A 144 7.14 9.87 -15.21
C ALA A 144 6.46 11.23 -15.30
N TRP A 145 6.17 11.87 -14.16
CA TRP A 145 5.49 13.16 -14.15
C TRP A 145 6.34 14.29 -14.75
N LEU A 146 7.66 14.28 -14.53
CA LEU A 146 8.58 15.24 -15.17
C LEU A 146 8.58 15.06 -16.68
N TYR A 147 8.60 13.81 -17.16
CA TYR A 147 8.47 13.51 -18.58
C TYR A 147 7.14 14.03 -19.15
N LEU A 148 6.01 13.73 -18.50
CA LEU A 148 4.69 14.15 -18.98
C LEU A 148 4.54 15.67 -19.03
N GLN A 149 5.12 16.41 -18.07
CA GLN A 149 5.12 17.88 -18.10
C GLN A 149 5.81 18.45 -19.34
N ALA A 150 6.87 17.79 -19.83
CA ALA A 150 7.53 18.17 -21.06
C ALA A 150 6.77 17.66 -22.29
N ALA A 151 6.33 16.39 -22.26
CA ALA A 151 5.70 15.73 -23.39
C ALA A 151 4.32 16.30 -23.75
N VAL A 152 3.58 16.82 -22.77
CA VAL A 152 2.27 17.46 -23.01
C VAL A 152 2.35 18.65 -23.98
N LEU A 153 3.55 19.19 -24.19
CA LEU A 153 3.77 20.24 -25.17
C LEU A 153 3.58 19.74 -26.61
N PHE A 154 3.64 18.44 -26.88
CA PHE A 154 3.31 17.86 -28.18
C PHE A 154 1.86 18.11 -28.62
N THR A 155 0.97 18.44 -27.68
CA THR A 155 -0.43 18.78 -27.98
C THR A 155 -0.62 20.22 -28.48
N PHE A 156 0.38 21.12 -28.34
CA PHE A 156 0.28 22.51 -28.77
C PHE A 156 -0.04 22.70 -30.28
N PRO A 157 0.48 21.88 -31.22
CA PRO A 157 0.11 22.00 -32.62
C PRO A 157 -1.40 21.81 -32.86
N VAL A 158 -2.05 20.95 -32.08
CA VAL A 158 -3.51 20.75 -32.13
C VAL A 158 -4.25 22.01 -31.70
N MET A 159 -3.85 22.61 -30.58
CA MET A 159 -4.42 23.86 -30.09
C MET A 159 -4.18 25.03 -31.06
N ALA A 160 -2.98 25.10 -31.66
CA ALA A 160 -2.68 26.13 -32.66
C ALA A 160 -3.49 25.94 -33.95
N GLY A 161 -3.82 24.72 -34.33
CA GLY A 161 -4.71 24.39 -35.44
C GLY A 161 -6.13 24.84 -35.18
N ASP A 162 -6.65 24.57 -33.97
CA ASP A 162 -7.99 25.00 -33.54
C ASP A 162 -8.16 26.53 -33.57
N MET A 163 -7.18 27.26 -33.10
CA MET A 163 -7.18 28.74 -33.15
C MET A 163 -7.24 29.29 -34.59
N ARG A 164 -6.76 28.56 -35.58
CA ARG A 164 -6.75 28.99 -37.01
C ARG A 164 -8.00 28.56 -37.74
N THR A 165 -8.51 27.39 -37.46
CA THR A 165 -9.58 26.77 -38.26
C THR A 165 -10.93 26.75 -37.54
N GLY A 166 -10.99 26.98 -36.23
CA GLY A 166 -12.16 26.80 -35.38
C GLY A 166 -12.61 25.34 -35.26
N LEU A 167 -11.82 24.41 -35.77
CA LEU A 167 -12.08 22.97 -35.72
C LEU A 167 -11.10 22.28 -34.82
N PHE A 168 -11.59 21.87 -33.67
CA PHE A 168 -10.81 21.10 -32.71
C PHE A 168 -10.68 19.65 -33.18
N GLN A 169 -9.53 19.30 -33.73
CA GLN A 169 -9.23 17.94 -34.18
C GLN A 169 -8.02 17.38 -33.43
N GLU A 170 -8.27 16.37 -32.58
CA GLU A 170 -7.20 15.60 -31.96
C GLU A 170 -6.39 14.84 -33.02
N ILE A 171 -5.09 14.77 -32.81
CA ILE A 171 -4.18 13.96 -33.60
C ILE A 171 -3.81 12.72 -32.77
N PRO A 172 -4.49 11.57 -32.95
CA PRO A 172 -4.39 10.43 -32.02
C PRO A 172 -2.97 9.88 -31.85
N TRP A 173 -2.17 9.89 -32.92
CA TRP A 173 -0.80 9.36 -32.87
C TRP A 173 0.14 10.18 -31.99
N LEU A 174 -0.13 11.47 -31.72
CA LEU A 174 0.66 12.30 -30.80
C LEU A 174 0.55 11.83 -29.35
N LYS A 175 -0.50 11.10 -29.01
CA LYS A 175 -0.68 10.48 -27.68
C LYS A 175 0.35 9.36 -27.43
N LEU A 176 0.85 8.70 -28.47
CA LEU A 176 1.80 7.59 -28.30
C LEU A 176 3.15 8.04 -27.69
N PRO A 177 3.86 9.02 -28.25
CA PRO A 177 5.10 9.51 -27.66
C PRO A 177 4.87 10.19 -26.31
N GLU A 178 3.68 10.71 -26.03
CA GLU A 178 3.36 11.33 -24.76
C GLU A 178 3.12 10.29 -23.66
N TYR A 179 2.23 9.34 -23.88
CA TYR A 179 1.76 8.44 -22.83
C TYR A 179 2.51 7.11 -22.74
N LEU A 180 3.05 6.56 -23.81
CA LEU A 180 3.75 5.28 -23.76
C LEU A 180 4.99 5.32 -22.88
N PRO A 181 5.92 6.29 -23.03
CA PRO A 181 7.05 6.41 -22.11
C PRO A 181 6.61 6.82 -20.69
N PHE A 182 5.58 7.66 -20.57
CA PHE A 182 5.04 8.07 -19.28
C PHE A 182 4.59 6.85 -18.46
N TYR A 183 3.73 5.99 -19.02
CA TYR A 183 3.27 4.79 -18.33
C TYR A 183 4.40 3.79 -18.08
N GLY A 184 5.34 3.65 -19.01
CA GLY A 184 6.53 2.84 -18.81
C GLY A 184 7.35 3.30 -17.60
N LEU A 185 7.61 4.60 -17.49
CA LEU A 185 8.31 5.21 -16.35
C LEU A 185 7.49 5.13 -15.05
N LEU A 186 6.16 5.26 -15.13
CA LEU A 186 5.27 5.16 -13.98
C LEU A 186 5.28 3.74 -13.40
N VAL A 187 5.09 2.73 -14.25
CA VAL A 187 5.14 1.31 -13.85
C VAL A 187 6.53 0.96 -13.30
N TRP A 188 7.60 1.41 -13.97
CA TRP A 188 8.97 1.20 -13.50
C TRP A 188 9.18 1.82 -12.11
N GLY A 189 8.69 3.05 -11.89
CA GLY A 189 8.75 3.71 -10.59
C GLY A 189 7.96 2.95 -9.50
N ILE A 190 6.75 2.47 -9.81
CA ILE A 190 5.92 1.67 -8.89
C ILE A 190 6.64 0.37 -8.51
N VAL A 191 7.14 -0.37 -9.51
CA VAL A 191 7.82 -1.67 -9.29
C VAL A 191 9.10 -1.49 -8.47
N ARG A 192 9.84 -0.43 -8.71
CA ARG A 192 11.06 -0.12 -7.93
C ARG A 192 10.78 0.56 -6.60
N GLN A 193 9.54 0.94 -6.32
CA GLN A 193 9.14 1.70 -5.11
C GLN A 193 10.02 2.95 -4.89
N GLY A 194 10.53 3.53 -5.97
CA GLY A 194 11.56 4.57 -5.97
C GLY A 194 11.03 6.01 -5.88
N TYR A 195 9.82 6.23 -5.34
CA TYR A 195 9.23 7.57 -5.25
C TYR A 195 9.75 8.43 -4.09
N LEU A 196 10.47 7.84 -3.15
CA LEU A 196 10.99 8.54 -1.99
C LEU A 196 12.49 8.35 -1.94
N VAL A 197 13.25 9.33 -2.40
CA VAL A 197 14.65 9.48 -2.00
C VAL A 197 14.61 9.92 -0.54
N ARG A 198 14.61 8.98 0.38
CA ARG A 198 14.84 9.26 1.80
C ARG A 198 16.34 9.17 2.03
N GLU A 199 16.95 10.22 2.53
CA GLU A 199 18.37 10.32 2.87
C GLU A 199 18.81 9.38 4.01
N ARG A 200 18.01 8.38 4.37
CA ARG A 200 18.32 7.46 5.46
C ARG A 200 18.87 6.16 4.90
N TRP A 201 20.18 6.07 4.97
CA TRP A 201 20.91 4.88 4.58
C TRP A 201 21.10 3.99 5.81
N PHE A 202 20.63 2.74 5.70
CA PHE A 202 20.92 1.71 6.69
C PHE A 202 22.25 1.03 6.35
N ALA A 203 23.01 0.63 7.37
CA ALA A 203 24.20 -0.18 7.17
C ALA A 203 23.86 -1.55 6.54
N PRO A 204 24.77 -2.14 5.75
CA PRO A 204 24.61 -3.49 5.24
C PRO A 204 24.44 -4.48 6.40
N PRO A 205 23.38 -5.31 6.44
CA PRO A 205 23.20 -6.29 7.49
C PRO A 205 24.10 -7.51 7.27
N GLY A 206 24.55 -8.15 8.37
CA GLY A 206 25.35 -9.38 8.33
C GLY A 206 24.64 -10.59 8.93
N SER A 207 23.60 -10.39 9.75
CA SER A 207 22.97 -11.45 10.52
C SER A 207 21.44 -11.37 10.54
N ILE A 208 20.80 -12.54 10.72
CA ILE A 208 19.33 -12.69 10.75
C ILE A 208 18.94 -13.45 12.01
N SER A 209 18.01 -12.90 12.80
CA SER A 209 17.22 -13.63 13.79
C SER A 209 15.90 -14.07 13.18
N VAL A 210 15.60 -15.36 13.19
CA VAL A 210 14.31 -15.89 12.73
C VAL A 210 13.36 -15.99 13.92
N VAL A 211 12.16 -15.42 13.79
CA VAL A 211 11.13 -15.44 14.84
C VAL A 211 9.88 -16.17 14.31
N ILE A 212 9.39 -17.13 15.12
CA ILE A 212 8.26 -17.97 14.77
C ILE A 212 7.24 -17.92 15.91
N PRO A 213 6.10 -17.21 15.78
CA PRO A 213 5.00 -17.29 16.73
C PRO A 213 4.33 -18.66 16.62
N VAL A 214 4.14 -19.32 17.78
CA VAL A 214 3.58 -20.68 17.87
C VAL A 214 2.43 -20.72 18.87
N PHE A 215 1.34 -21.37 18.50
CA PHE A 215 0.26 -21.75 19.40
C PHE A 215 -0.43 -23.02 18.86
N ASN A 216 -0.14 -24.17 19.51
CA ASN A 216 -0.67 -25.48 19.11
C ASN A 216 -0.39 -25.83 17.63
N GLU A 217 0.89 -25.84 17.25
CA GLU A 217 1.36 -26.10 15.87
C GLU A 217 2.30 -27.33 15.81
N ALA A 218 2.13 -28.30 16.72
CA ALA A 218 2.96 -29.52 16.77
C ALA A 218 3.06 -30.26 15.43
N ALA A 219 1.96 -30.25 14.65
CA ALA A 219 1.91 -30.89 13.33
C ALA A 219 2.78 -30.21 12.26
N HIS A 220 3.21 -28.97 12.47
CA HIS A 220 3.87 -28.18 11.43
C HIS A 220 5.25 -27.65 11.82
N ILE A 221 5.48 -27.38 13.12
CA ILE A 221 6.67 -26.69 13.59
C ILE A 221 7.96 -27.42 13.25
N GLU A 222 8.00 -28.76 13.34
CA GLU A 222 9.20 -29.53 13.02
C GLU A 222 9.62 -29.32 11.56
N ARG A 223 8.67 -29.38 10.65
CA ARG A 223 8.91 -29.18 9.22
C ARG A 223 9.33 -27.74 8.92
N CYS A 224 8.72 -26.76 9.57
CA CYS A 224 9.14 -25.36 9.47
C CYS A 224 10.59 -25.19 9.87
N LEU A 225 10.97 -25.67 11.06
CA LEU A 225 12.31 -25.54 11.60
C LEU A 225 13.35 -26.25 10.72
N SER A 226 13.04 -27.39 10.12
CA SER A 226 13.95 -28.13 9.25
C SER A 226 14.33 -27.39 7.96
N THR A 227 13.56 -26.35 7.56
CA THR A 227 13.84 -25.53 6.37
C THR A 227 14.73 -24.33 6.66
N ILE A 228 14.99 -24.02 7.93
CA ILE A 228 15.77 -22.85 8.35
C ILE A 228 17.23 -23.27 8.48
N PRO A 229 18.14 -22.72 7.65
CA PRO A 229 19.57 -23.04 7.78
C PRO A 229 20.13 -22.34 9.01
N VAL A 230 20.44 -23.09 10.05
CA VAL A 230 21.16 -22.57 11.22
C VAL A 230 22.63 -22.39 10.87
N GLY A 231 23.18 -21.21 11.12
CA GLY A 231 24.52 -20.81 10.69
C GLY A 231 24.46 -19.55 9.82
N ALA A 232 25.59 -18.94 9.52
CA ALA A 232 25.62 -17.69 8.76
C ALA A 232 24.81 -17.78 7.44
N PRO A 233 23.92 -16.80 7.14
CA PRO A 233 23.69 -15.56 7.91
C PRO A 233 22.65 -15.66 9.04
N VAL A 234 22.02 -16.83 9.29
CA VAL A 234 21.05 -17.01 10.39
C VAL A 234 21.80 -17.26 11.69
N CYS A 235 21.79 -16.28 12.58
CA CYS A 235 22.51 -16.37 13.84
C CYS A 235 21.72 -17.07 14.96
N GLU A 236 20.40 -17.04 14.88
CA GLU A 236 19.50 -17.66 15.87
C GLU A 236 18.09 -17.89 15.30
N VAL A 237 17.39 -18.83 15.93
CA VAL A 237 15.95 -19.07 15.71
C VAL A 237 15.27 -18.98 17.09
N ILE A 238 14.20 -18.20 17.17
CA ILE A 238 13.43 -17.96 18.40
C ILE A 238 11.99 -18.35 18.13
N VAL A 239 11.49 -19.33 18.85
CA VAL A 239 10.08 -19.70 18.89
C VAL A 239 9.42 -18.91 20.00
N ALA A 240 8.36 -18.15 19.66
CA ALA A 240 7.55 -17.40 20.61
C ALA A 240 6.26 -18.17 20.88
N ASP A 241 6.19 -18.86 22.00
CA ASP A 241 5.06 -19.67 22.38
C ASP A 241 3.99 -18.84 23.08
N GLY A 242 2.74 -18.94 22.61
CA GLY A 242 1.56 -18.26 23.15
C GLY A 242 0.77 -19.11 24.15
N GLY A 243 1.41 -20.07 24.85
CA GLY A 243 0.80 -20.98 25.80
C GLY A 243 0.25 -22.25 25.15
N SER A 244 1.05 -22.88 24.28
CA SER A 244 0.69 -24.17 23.66
C SER A 244 0.47 -25.26 24.69
N THR A 245 -0.49 -26.12 24.44
CA THR A 245 -0.86 -27.28 25.27
C THR A 245 -0.51 -28.62 24.60
N ASP A 246 0.00 -28.55 23.36
CA ASP A 246 0.48 -29.70 22.59
C ASP A 246 2.03 -29.79 22.64
N GLU A 247 2.61 -30.70 21.86
CA GLU A 247 4.05 -30.94 21.81
C GLU A 247 4.87 -29.86 21.07
N SER A 248 4.26 -28.73 20.70
CA SER A 248 4.94 -27.67 19.94
C SER A 248 6.23 -27.18 20.57
N VAL A 249 6.20 -26.93 21.89
CA VAL A 249 7.37 -26.47 22.67
C VAL A 249 8.41 -27.57 22.78
N GLY A 250 7.99 -28.81 23.07
CA GLY A 250 8.88 -29.97 23.15
C GLY A 250 9.64 -30.22 21.86
N ILE A 251 8.96 -30.11 20.72
CA ILE A 251 9.57 -30.25 19.38
C ILE A 251 10.60 -29.12 19.15
N ALA A 252 10.27 -27.87 19.46
CA ALA A 252 11.18 -26.75 19.27
C ALA A 252 12.46 -26.94 20.13
N LEU A 253 12.33 -27.28 21.40
CA LEU A 253 13.47 -27.52 22.30
C LEU A 253 14.33 -28.70 21.83
N SER A 254 13.73 -29.78 21.33
CA SER A 254 14.47 -30.94 20.79
C SER A 254 15.35 -30.59 19.58
N LYS A 255 15.00 -29.54 18.83
CA LYS A 255 15.79 -29.00 17.70
C LYS A 255 16.84 -27.98 18.14
N GLY A 256 17.02 -27.73 19.44
CA GLY A 256 17.97 -26.76 19.96
C GLY A 256 17.61 -25.31 19.75
N VAL A 257 16.32 -25.02 19.52
CA VAL A 257 15.79 -23.69 19.25
C VAL A 257 15.42 -23.00 20.57
N SER A 258 15.72 -21.70 20.67
CA SER A 258 15.31 -20.90 21.82
C SER A 258 13.78 -20.71 21.85
N VAL A 259 13.17 -20.94 23.02
CA VAL A 259 11.72 -20.75 23.22
C VAL A 259 11.51 -19.61 24.21
N ILE A 260 10.64 -18.67 23.86
CA ILE A 260 10.19 -17.56 24.70
C ILE A 260 8.68 -17.72 24.90
N HIS A 261 8.23 -17.68 26.15
CA HIS A 261 6.82 -17.70 26.49
C HIS A 261 6.25 -16.29 26.55
N SER A 262 5.06 -16.11 25.99
CA SER A 262 4.32 -14.84 25.99
C SER A 262 2.82 -15.07 26.10
N GLU A 263 2.06 -14.00 26.20
CA GLU A 263 0.62 -14.08 26.05
C GLU A 263 0.25 -14.45 24.59
N LYS A 264 -0.92 -15.08 24.45
CA LYS A 264 -1.49 -15.46 23.16
C LYS A 264 -1.82 -14.24 22.31
N GLY A 265 -1.36 -14.24 21.06
CA GLY A 265 -1.57 -13.18 20.08
C GLY A 265 -0.32 -13.03 19.21
N ARG A 266 -0.47 -13.16 17.89
CA ARG A 266 0.70 -13.22 16.98
C ARG A 266 1.64 -12.03 17.13
N GLY A 267 1.11 -10.82 17.13
CA GLY A 267 1.93 -9.62 17.31
C GLY A 267 2.57 -9.54 18.70
N ILE A 268 1.88 -10.01 19.74
CA ILE A 268 2.40 -10.06 21.12
C ILE A 268 3.59 -11.03 21.17
N GLN A 269 3.42 -12.24 20.63
CA GLN A 269 4.44 -13.26 20.55
C GLN A 269 5.68 -12.77 19.75
N ILE A 270 5.44 -12.20 18.55
CA ILE A 270 6.53 -11.66 17.72
C ILE A 270 7.23 -10.49 18.42
N ALA A 271 6.49 -9.62 19.11
CA ALA A 271 7.07 -8.50 19.85
C ALA A 271 7.97 -8.97 21.00
N ALA A 272 7.56 -9.99 21.74
CA ALA A 272 8.35 -10.59 22.82
C ALA A 272 9.68 -11.19 22.28
N ALA A 273 9.61 -11.98 21.20
CA ALA A 273 10.78 -12.55 20.57
C ALA A 273 11.70 -11.50 19.93
N ALA A 274 11.13 -10.44 19.35
CA ALA A 274 11.89 -9.35 18.74
C ALA A 274 12.75 -8.57 19.75
N GLN A 275 12.35 -8.53 21.03
CA GLN A 275 13.14 -7.90 22.10
C GLN A 275 14.39 -8.71 22.45
N ALA A 276 14.35 -10.03 22.27
CA ALA A 276 15.47 -10.91 22.54
C ALA A 276 16.37 -11.15 21.31
N ALA A 277 15.90 -10.78 20.13
CA ALA A 277 16.59 -10.98 18.87
C ALA A 277 17.88 -10.14 18.76
N LYS A 278 18.96 -10.77 18.30
CA LYS A 278 20.32 -10.16 18.21
C LYS A 278 20.76 -9.86 16.78
N GLY A 279 20.04 -10.39 15.79
CA GLY A 279 20.36 -10.22 14.37
C GLY A 279 20.10 -8.80 13.88
N ASP A 280 20.85 -8.37 12.87
CA ASP A 280 20.65 -7.10 12.17
C ASP A 280 19.31 -7.04 11.44
N VAL A 281 18.75 -8.21 11.15
CA VAL A 281 17.45 -8.38 10.48
C VAL A 281 16.62 -9.37 11.28
N LEU A 282 15.35 -9.02 11.51
CA LEU A 282 14.33 -9.91 12.02
C LEU A 282 13.59 -10.53 10.84
N LEU A 283 13.58 -11.86 10.70
CA LEU A 283 12.77 -12.61 9.75
C LEU A 283 11.60 -13.24 10.51
N ILE A 284 10.38 -12.84 10.18
CA ILE A 284 9.15 -13.32 10.81
C ILE A 284 8.56 -14.42 9.92
N MET A 285 8.37 -15.60 10.46
CA MET A 285 7.80 -16.76 9.77
C MET A 285 6.65 -17.35 10.59
N HIS A 286 5.67 -17.92 9.91
CA HIS A 286 4.62 -18.72 10.58
C HIS A 286 5.08 -20.17 10.73
N ALA A 287 4.57 -20.87 11.75
CA ALA A 287 4.93 -22.26 12.04
C ALA A 287 4.56 -23.26 10.91
N ASP A 288 3.62 -22.90 10.05
CA ASP A 288 3.19 -23.67 8.88
C ASP A 288 3.83 -23.21 7.55
N SER A 289 4.85 -22.35 7.64
CA SER A 289 5.59 -21.83 6.49
C SER A 289 6.94 -22.52 6.37
N MET A 290 7.40 -22.66 5.11
CA MET A 290 8.71 -23.23 4.78
C MET A 290 9.54 -22.21 4.03
N LEU A 291 10.78 -22.04 4.44
CA LEU A 291 11.74 -21.16 3.80
C LEU A 291 12.43 -21.90 2.65
N ARG A 292 12.57 -21.29 1.49
CA ARG A 292 13.33 -21.87 0.39
C ARG A 292 14.84 -21.75 0.62
N VAL A 293 15.58 -22.72 0.14
CA VAL A 293 17.06 -22.72 0.19
C VAL A 293 17.60 -21.42 -0.40
N GLY A 294 18.57 -20.82 0.27
CA GLY A 294 19.20 -19.55 -0.13
C GLY A 294 18.36 -18.30 0.15
N ALA A 295 17.23 -18.42 0.86
CA ALA A 295 16.38 -17.28 1.16
C ALA A 295 17.06 -16.28 2.12
N ALA A 296 17.77 -16.76 3.13
CA ALA A 296 18.49 -15.94 4.10
C ALA A 296 19.55 -15.06 3.41
N GLU A 297 20.38 -15.66 2.57
CA GLU A 297 21.41 -14.96 1.80
C GLU A 297 20.80 -13.93 0.84
N ARG A 298 19.63 -14.25 0.28
CA ARG A 298 18.90 -13.31 -0.59
C ARG A 298 18.40 -12.08 0.17
N ILE A 299 17.98 -12.23 1.43
CA ILE A 299 17.63 -11.09 2.30
C ILE A 299 18.84 -10.18 2.48
N ILE A 300 19.97 -10.74 2.92
CA ILE A 300 21.20 -9.96 3.16
C ILE A 300 21.63 -9.23 1.90
N ARG A 301 21.71 -9.95 0.77
CA ARG A 301 22.11 -9.36 -0.52
C ARG A 301 21.16 -8.23 -0.96
N ALA A 302 19.86 -8.45 -0.82
CA ALA A 302 18.86 -7.47 -1.25
C ALA A 302 18.88 -6.20 -0.39
N LEU A 303 19.02 -6.35 0.93
CA LEU A 303 19.11 -5.22 1.82
C LEU A 303 20.45 -4.49 1.69
N SER A 304 21.56 -5.19 1.45
CA SER A 304 22.86 -4.55 1.17
C SER A 304 22.82 -3.74 -0.13
N ALA A 305 22.14 -4.23 -1.16
CA ALA A 305 21.92 -3.52 -2.43
C ALA A 305 20.88 -2.39 -2.35
N ALA A 306 20.12 -2.32 -1.26
CA ALA A 306 19.05 -1.36 -1.05
C ALA A 306 19.18 -0.73 0.36
N PRO A 307 20.13 0.18 0.56
CA PRO A 307 20.38 0.79 1.87
C PRO A 307 19.22 1.70 2.34
N ASP A 308 18.36 2.12 1.46
CA ASP A 308 17.11 2.86 1.74
C ASP A 308 15.92 1.96 2.14
N ALA A 309 16.09 0.63 2.09
CA ALA A 309 15.03 -0.30 2.46
C ALA A 309 14.98 -0.56 3.96
N ALA A 310 13.83 -0.34 4.59
CA ALA A 310 13.58 -0.68 6.00
C ALA A 310 13.36 -2.18 6.23
N GLY A 311 12.99 -2.91 5.21
CA GLY A 311 12.70 -4.34 5.24
C GLY A 311 12.04 -4.79 3.95
N GLY A 312 11.29 -5.88 4.02
CA GLY A 312 10.58 -6.42 2.87
C GLY A 312 9.82 -7.70 3.17
N CYS A 313 9.47 -8.42 2.11
CA CYS A 313 8.83 -9.73 2.23
C CYS A 313 9.17 -10.62 1.03
N PHE A 314 8.90 -11.89 1.20
CA PHE A 314 8.96 -12.84 0.10
C PHE A 314 7.62 -12.94 -0.64
N GLY A 315 7.70 -13.28 -1.94
CA GLY A 315 6.60 -13.88 -2.64
C GLY A 315 6.33 -15.29 -2.11
N MET A 316 5.05 -15.57 -1.86
CA MET A 316 4.60 -16.84 -1.31
C MET A 316 3.95 -17.71 -2.38
N ALA A 317 3.95 -19.02 -2.13
CA ALA A 317 3.18 -20.04 -2.86
C ALA A 317 2.50 -20.97 -1.85
N PHE A 318 1.35 -21.55 -2.22
CA PHE A 318 0.71 -22.56 -1.39
C PHE A 318 1.21 -23.96 -1.76
N GLU A 319 1.39 -24.80 -0.76
CA GLU A 319 1.71 -26.22 -0.96
C GLU A 319 0.46 -26.96 -1.46
N GLY A 320 0.61 -27.76 -2.51
CA GLY A 320 -0.46 -28.64 -3.02
C GLY A 320 -1.70 -27.94 -3.56
N GLY A 321 -1.58 -26.67 -3.94
CA GLY A 321 -2.73 -25.83 -4.27
C GLY A 321 -3.26 -25.96 -5.69
N GLY A 322 -4.59 -25.93 -5.84
CA GLY A 322 -5.30 -25.83 -7.12
C GLY A 322 -5.25 -24.42 -7.74
N ILE A 323 -6.07 -24.15 -8.76
CA ILE A 323 -6.14 -22.86 -9.48
C ILE A 323 -6.50 -21.71 -8.54
N SER A 324 -7.44 -21.94 -7.61
CA SER A 324 -7.90 -20.92 -6.65
C SER A 324 -6.80 -20.45 -5.70
N THR A 325 -5.98 -21.36 -5.16
CA THR A 325 -4.86 -20.99 -4.29
C THR A 325 -3.73 -20.29 -5.06
N ARG A 326 -3.48 -20.69 -6.33
CA ARG A 326 -2.55 -19.96 -7.20
C ARG A 326 -3.01 -18.54 -7.46
N TRP A 327 -4.31 -18.33 -7.66
CA TRP A 327 -4.88 -17.01 -7.87
C TRP A 327 -4.73 -16.12 -6.61
N ILE A 328 -5.02 -16.67 -5.40
CA ILE A 328 -4.78 -15.93 -4.16
C ILE A 328 -3.31 -15.62 -3.95
N ALA A 329 -2.42 -16.58 -4.18
CA ALA A 329 -0.98 -16.34 -4.07
C ALA A 329 -0.55 -15.22 -5.03
N TRP A 330 -1.06 -15.20 -6.25
CA TRP A 330 -0.79 -14.14 -7.23
C TRP A 330 -1.29 -12.78 -6.74
N LEU A 331 -2.53 -12.69 -6.23
CA LEU A 331 -3.09 -11.44 -5.68
C LEU A 331 -2.28 -10.93 -4.48
N ASN A 332 -1.92 -11.82 -3.53
CA ASN A 332 -1.11 -11.47 -2.38
C ASN A 332 0.28 -10.96 -2.79
N ASN A 333 0.89 -11.62 -3.75
CA ASN A 333 2.20 -11.25 -4.27
C ASN A 333 2.15 -9.89 -5.01
N LEU A 334 1.12 -9.67 -5.84
CA LEU A 334 0.90 -8.42 -6.54
C LEU A 334 0.66 -7.27 -5.54
N ARG A 335 -0.20 -7.48 -4.54
CA ARG A 335 -0.42 -6.49 -3.47
C ARG A 335 0.88 -6.12 -2.78
N ALA A 336 1.65 -7.10 -2.30
CA ALA A 336 2.90 -6.84 -1.59
C ALA A 336 3.94 -6.12 -2.48
N MET A 337 4.05 -6.53 -3.74
CA MET A 337 4.95 -5.90 -4.72
C MET A 337 4.59 -4.43 -4.99
N VAL A 338 3.29 -4.15 -5.17
CA VAL A 338 2.81 -2.80 -5.54
C VAL A 338 2.70 -1.88 -4.33
N THR A 339 2.19 -2.40 -3.21
CA THR A 339 1.86 -1.55 -2.04
C THR A 339 2.94 -1.56 -0.96
N GLY A 340 3.84 -2.55 -0.96
CA GLY A 340 4.79 -2.79 0.13
C GLY A 340 4.12 -3.22 1.44
N ILE A 341 2.85 -3.64 1.42
CA ILE A 341 2.15 -4.19 2.57
C ILE A 341 2.22 -5.71 2.47
N ALA A 342 2.92 -6.36 3.39
CA ALA A 342 3.02 -7.81 3.47
C ALA A 342 1.95 -8.40 4.40
N PHE A 343 1.58 -9.66 4.17
CA PHE A 343 0.89 -10.50 5.14
C PHE A 343 1.88 -11.49 5.76
N GLY A 344 1.56 -12.03 6.93
CA GLY A 344 2.43 -12.94 7.65
C GLY A 344 2.89 -14.17 6.87
N ASP A 345 2.05 -14.65 5.94
CA ASP A 345 2.36 -15.77 5.02
C ASP A 345 3.54 -15.48 4.07
N GLN A 346 3.98 -14.23 3.98
CA GLN A 346 5.01 -13.77 3.05
C GLN A 346 6.41 -13.69 3.68
N ALA A 347 6.63 -14.32 4.83
CA ALA A 347 7.90 -14.32 5.55
C ALA A 347 8.53 -12.91 5.55
N GLN A 348 7.95 -12.03 6.32
CA GLN A 348 8.32 -10.62 6.39
C GLN A 348 9.66 -10.45 7.09
N PHE A 349 10.56 -9.64 6.52
CA PHE A 349 11.84 -9.34 7.11
C PHE A 349 12.03 -7.84 7.32
N VAL A 350 12.64 -7.47 8.44
CA VAL A 350 12.75 -6.08 8.90
C VAL A 350 14.13 -5.84 9.47
N ARG A 351 14.78 -4.73 9.12
CA ARG A 351 16.01 -4.31 9.78
C ARG A 351 15.75 -4.00 11.25
N ALA A 352 16.60 -4.50 12.15
CA ALA A 352 16.50 -4.25 13.58
C ALA A 352 16.48 -2.73 13.88
N GLU A 353 17.33 -1.96 13.19
CA GLU A 353 17.37 -0.50 13.31
C GLU A 353 16.05 0.16 12.91
N ALA A 354 15.45 -0.27 11.80
CA ALA A 354 14.16 0.25 11.37
C ALA A 354 13.03 -0.13 12.34
N LEU A 355 13.09 -1.35 12.86
CA LEU A 355 12.16 -1.84 13.88
C LEU A 355 12.25 -1.01 15.17
N HIS A 356 13.45 -0.72 15.63
CA HIS A 356 13.66 0.14 16.79
C HIS A 356 13.06 1.55 16.58
N ARG A 357 13.27 2.13 15.39
CA ARG A 357 12.75 3.47 15.05
C ARG A 357 11.23 3.57 15.05
N ILE A 358 10.52 2.48 14.75
CA ILE A 358 9.05 2.46 14.77
C ILE A 358 8.46 2.09 16.14
N GLY A 359 9.31 1.85 17.15
CA GLY A 359 8.90 1.46 18.49
C GLY A 359 8.63 -0.03 18.66
N GLY A 360 9.26 -0.90 17.84
CA GLY A 360 9.11 -2.35 17.91
C GLY A 360 7.98 -2.92 17.04
N VAL A 361 7.76 -4.23 17.18
CA VAL A 361 6.66 -4.93 16.52
C VAL A 361 5.32 -4.53 17.16
N PRO A 362 4.29 -4.21 16.37
CA PRO A 362 2.96 -3.91 16.91
C PRO A 362 2.41 -5.12 17.68
N ALA A 363 2.17 -4.97 18.99
CA ALA A 363 1.65 -6.04 19.85
C ALA A 363 0.13 -6.21 19.65
N LEU A 364 -0.30 -6.50 18.43
CA LEU A 364 -1.70 -6.72 18.05
C LEU A 364 -2.01 -8.22 18.03
N MET A 365 -3.22 -8.62 18.39
CA MET A 365 -3.64 -10.02 18.29
C MET A 365 -3.76 -10.50 16.83
N LEU A 366 -4.10 -9.59 15.91
CA LEU A 366 -4.22 -9.82 14.47
C LEU A 366 -3.95 -8.51 13.71
N MET A 367 -3.53 -8.59 12.43
CA MET A 367 -3.13 -7.46 11.57
C MET A 367 -1.82 -6.78 11.99
N GLU A 368 -1.01 -7.43 12.80
CA GLU A 368 0.33 -6.99 13.21
C GLU A 368 1.27 -6.82 12.00
N ASP A 369 1.15 -7.71 11.03
CA ASP A 369 1.89 -7.74 9.77
C ASP A 369 1.58 -6.54 8.86
N VAL A 370 0.30 -6.20 8.76
CA VAL A 370 -0.18 -5.01 8.04
C VAL A 370 0.30 -3.73 8.72
N GLU A 371 0.11 -3.63 10.04
CA GLU A 371 0.54 -2.46 10.81
C GLU A 371 2.04 -2.28 10.76
N LEU A 372 2.80 -3.37 10.88
CA LEU A 372 4.25 -3.36 10.75
C LEU A 372 4.68 -2.81 9.39
N SER A 373 4.10 -3.32 8.30
CA SER A 373 4.35 -2.83 6.95
C SER A 373 4.07 -1.32 6.82
N LEU A 374 2.92 -0.87 7.33
CA LEU A 374 2.51 0.53 7.25
C LEU A 374 3.43 1.46 8.05
N ARG A 375 3.88 1.05 9.24
CA ARG A 375 4.83 1.83 10.04
C ARG A 375 6.20 1.90 9.38
N LEU A 376 6.71 0.77 8.87
CA LEU A 376 8.01 0.71 8.20
C LEU A 376 8.09 1.60 6.96
N LYS A 377 7.03 1.71 6.19
CA LYS A 377 6.95 2.59 5.01
C LYS A 377 7.24 4.06 5.30
N ARG A 378 7.15 4.50 6.56
CA ARG A 378 7.54 5.86 6.96
C ARG A 378 9.04 6.05 7.05
N PHE A 379 9.80 4.95 7.18
CA PHE A 379 11.25 4.98 7.43
C PHE A 379 12.08 4.48 6.27
N GLY A 380 11.50 3.74 5.34
CA GLY A 380 12.18 3.22 4.18
C GLY A 380 11.23 2.49 3.25
N ARG A 381 11.72 2.12 2.06
CA ARG A 381 10.95 1.28 1.15
C ARG A 381 10.91 -0.18 1.62
N ALA A 382 9.97 -0.95 1.09
CA ALA A 382 9.92 -2.39 1.24
C ALA A 382 10.50 -3.08 0.00
N VAL A 383 11.33 -4.11 0.19
CA VAL A 383 11.87 -4.95 -0.88
C VAL A 383 10.98 -6.18 -1.05
N TYR A 384 10.56 -6.45 -2.28
CA TYR A 384 9.84 -7.68 -2.61
C TYR A 384 10.78 -8.70 -3.27
N LEU A 385 10.92 -9.89 -2.66
CA LEU A 385 11.75 -10.99 -3.16
C LEU A 385 10.86 -12.13 -3.68
N LYS A 386 10.93 -12.42 -4.98
CA LYS A 386 10.12 -13.49 -5.58
C LYS A 386 10.46 -14.85 -4.95
N ASN A 387 9.44 -15.71 -4.79
CA ASN A 387 9.62 -17.16 -4.52
C ASN A 387 10.53 -17.48 -3.32
N GLY A 388 10.18 -17.03 -2.12
CA GLY A 388 11.00 -17.33 -0.92
C GLY A 388 10.29 -18.13 0.15
N ALA A 389 8.97 -18.15 0.17
CA ALA A 389 8.18 -18.87 1.15
C ALA A 389 7.16 -19.82 0.50
N THR A 390 6.95 -20.96 1.11
CA THR A 390 5.85 -21.90 0.79
C THR A 390 5.02 -22.07 2.05
N VAL A 391 3.70 -22.02 1.94
CA VAL A 391 2.76 -21.98 3.08
C VAL A 391 1.71 -23.06 2.92
N SER A 392 1.22 -23.60 4.04
CA SER A 392 0.11 -24.55 4.01
C SER A 392 -1.16 -23.91 3.44
N GLY A 393 -1.78 -24.59 2.47
CA GLY A 393 -3.05 -24.18 1.87
C GLY A 393 -4.30 -24.56 2.67
N ARG A 394 -4.17 -25.16 3.86
CA ARG A 394 -5.26 -25.79 4.65
C ARG A 394 -6.49 -24.88 4.81
N ARG A 395 -6.32 -23.59 5.08
CA ARG A 395 -7.41 -22.62 5.23
C ARG A 395 -8.26 -22.48 3.97
N TRP A 396 -7.64 -22.59 2.83
CA TRP A 396 -8.29 -22.41 1.52
C TRP A 396 -8.88 -23.71 0.96
N GLN A 397 -8.56 -24.84 1.61
CA GLN A 397 -9.08 -26.17 1.25
C GLN A 397 -10.39 -26.49 2.01
N HIS A 398 -10.59 -25.88 3.19
CA HIS A 398 -11.78 -26.11 4.02
C HIS A 398 -12.78 -24.95 3.90
N GLY A 399 -14.03 -25.27 3.60
CA GLY A 399 -15.15 -24.33 3.50
C GLY A 399 -15.23 -23.60 2.14
N SER A 400 -16.08 -22.57 2.09
CA SER A 400 -16.26 -21.79 0.85
C SER A 400 -15.08 -20.84 0.64
N PHE A 401 -14.36 -21.04 -0.47
CA PHE A 401 -13.29 -20.18 -0.93
C PHE A 401 -13.68 -18.69 -0.95
N MET A 402 -14.83 -18.37 -1.57
CA MET A 402 -15.31 -17.00 -1.71
C MET A 402 -15.61 -16.36 -0.35
N ARG A 403 -16.19 -17.11 0.59
CA ARG A 403 -16.48 -16.64 1.94
C ARG A 403 -15.17 -16.30 2.69
N ASN A 404 -14.17 -17.17 2.61
CA ASN A 404 -12.88 -16.94 3.26
C ASN A 404 -12.16 -15.74 2.63
N PHE A 405 -12.20 -15.60 1.32
CA PHE A 405 -11.62 -14.46 0.59
C PHE A 405 -12.28 -13.14 1.01
N LEU A 406 -13.61 -13.05 0.92
CA LEU A 406 -14.36 -11.85 1.30
C LEU A 406 -14.17 -11.48 2.78
N MET A 407 -14.06 -12.50 3.66
CA MET A 407 -13.78 -12.28 5.08
C MET A 407 -12.41 -11.62 5.28
N VAL A 408 -11.35 -12.14 4.66
CA VAL A 408 -9.98 -11.60 4.79
C VAL A 408 -9.91 -10.19 4.22
N VAL A 409 -10.47 -9.97 3.03
CA VAL A 409 -10.53 -8.65 2.39
C VAL A 409 -11.33 -7.66 3.27
N GLY A 410 -12.49 -8.08 3.78
CA GLY A 410 -13.32 -7.24 4.66
C GLY A 410 -12.61 -6.87 5.97
N LEU A 411 -11.90 -7.81 6.60
CA LEU A 411 -11.10 -7.55 7.81
C LEU A 411 -9.98 -6.55 7.52
N PHE A 412 -9.28 -6.73 6.40
CA PHE A 412 -8.18 -5.86 5.97
C PHE A 412 -8.66 -4.42 5.76
N PHE A 413 -9.71 -4.20 4.95
CA PHE A 413 -10.23 -2.85 4.71
C PHE A 413 -10.84 -2.22 5.96
N ARG A 414 -11.55 -3.00 6.78
CA ARG A 414 -12.09 -2.52 8.06
C ARG A 414 -10.98 -2.10 9.02
N TYR A 415 -9.86 -2.84 9.06
CA TYR A 415 -8.69 -2.47 9.84
C TYR A 415 -8.11 -1.13 9.35
N LEU A 416 -7.85 -1.00 8.05
CA LEU A 416 -7.31 0.22 7.46
C LEU A 416 -8.20 1.44 7.72
N LEU A 417 -9.53 1.27 7.60
CA LEU A 417 -10.49 2.36 7.84
C LEU A 417 -10.49 2.79 9.30
N LYS A 418 -10.62 1.87 10.26
CA LYS A 418 -10.56 2.20 11.69
C LYS A 418 -9.25 2.87 12.06
N ARG A 419 -8.14 2.32 11.57
CA ARG A 419 -6.81 2.89 11.74
C ARG A 419 -6.74 4.33 11.20
N ARG A 420 -7.27 4.58 10.00
CA ARG A 420 -7.28 5.91 9.39
C ARG A 420 -8.12 6.93 10.17
N LEU A 421 -9.24 6.49 10.72
CA LEU A 421 -10.14 7.31 11.54
C LEU A 421 -9.65 7.49 12.98
N GLY A 422 -8.52 6.90 13.37
CA GLY A 422 -8.02 6.94 14.75
C GLY A 422 -8.88 6.15 15.75
N LEU A 423 -9.73 5.26 15.25
CA LEU A 423 -10.57 4.39 16.06
C LEU A 423 -9.77 3.14 16.48
N ASN A 424 -9.91 2.71 17.71
CA ASN A 424 -9.27 1.47 18.17
C ASN A 424 -9.81 0.28 17.36
N PRO A 425 -8.93 -0.52 16.75
CA PRO A 425 -9.36 -1.77 16.14
C PRO A 425 -9.92 -2.70 17.23
N ASP A 426 -11.00 -3.39 16.92
CA ASP A 426 -11.53 -4.45 17.77
C ASP A 426 -10.69 -5.73 17.56
N GLU A 427 -9.53 -5.79 18.19
CA GLU A 427 -8.54 -6.84 17.98
C GLU A 427 -9.08 -8.23 18.35
N ARG A 428 -9.80 -8.32 19.47
CA ARG A 428 -10.41 -9.58 19.94
C ARG A 428 -11.55 -10.02 19.00
N GLY A 429 -12.33 -9.09 18.49
CA GLY A 429 -13.36 -9.35 17.50
C GLY A 429 -12.79 -9.80 16.15
N TYR A 430 -11.67 -9.20 15.70
CA TYR A 430 -10.96 -9.65 14.50
C TYR A 430 -10.38 -11.05 14.67
N TYR A 431 -9.75 -11.33 15.82
CA TYR A 431 -9.19 -12.63 16.14
C TYR A 431 -10.27 -13.72 16.15
N ARG A 432 -11.38 -13.52 16.87
CA ARG A 432 -12.51 -14.47 16.92
C ARG A 432 -13.11 -14.71 15.54
N LYS A 433 -13.26 -13.66 14.71
CA LYS A 433 -13.81 -13.80 13.36
C LYS A 433 -12.87 -14.58 12.44
N TYR A 434 -11.56 -14.45 12.64
CA TYR A 434 -10.54 -15.09 11.80
C TYR A 434 -10.28 -16.55 12.20
N TYR A 435 -10.22 -16.87 13.48
CA TYR A 435 -9.89 -18.20 13.99
C TYR A 435 -11.10 -19.01 14.49
N GLY A 436 -12.25 -18.40 14.70
CA GLY A 436 -13.45 -19.01 15.30
C GLY A 436 -13.56 -18.76 16.80
N SER A 437 -14.74 -19.05 17.37
CA SER A 437 -15.04 -18.78 18.78
C SER A 437 -14.35 -19.74 19.78
N ASN A 438 -13.76 -20.83 19.31
CA ASN A 438 -13.17 -21.90 20.14
C ASN A 438 -11.63 -21.93 20.10
N SER A 439 -10.97 -20.88 19.60
CA SER A 439 -9.50 -20.82 19.50
C SER A 439 -8.88 -19.80 20.48
#